data_150925267e1f425b9adf00cb527e5229
#
_entry.id   150925267e1f425b9adf00cb527e5229
#
_cell.length_a   1.000
_cell.length_b   1.000
_cell.length_c   1.000
_cell.angle_alpha   90.00
_cell.angle_beta   90.00
_cell.angle_gamma   90.00
#
_symmetry.space_group_name_H-M   'P 1'
#
loop_
_entity.id
_entity.type
_entity.pdbx_description
1 polymer ?
#
loop_
_entity_poly.entity_id
_entity_poly.type
_entity_poly.pdbx_seq_one_letter_code
_entity_poly.pdbx_strand_id
1 'polypeptide(L)'
;HVLSRRQRQMCIRDSLKKAKTIKPQRSTRVREAYFLKYAEAIKDVISIPLAVTGGFRSAEGMNNALQSGACDVIGLGRPLCSEPDIVNKLISGEKKSATLYENMLEFGPWILGLNSPISLMRSNNKAAQVYWCYRQILKIADGNEVDTKLGLFKAFLDHFRDDSANSKKYKAFWKDLD
;
A
#
# COMPACT_ATOMS: atom_id res chain seq x y z
N HIS A 1 -0.78 26.61 8.95
CA HIS A 1 0.59 26.16 9.24
C HIS A 1 0.93 24.98 8.34
N VAL A 2 1.69 25.25 7.27
CA VAL A 2 2.24 24.19 6.41
C VAL A 2 3.47 23.64 7.11
N LEU A 3 3.36 22.44 7.70
CA LEU A 3 4.54 21.74 8.24
C LEU A 3 5.59 21.56 7.14
N SER A 4 6.82 21.97 7.40
CA SER A 4 7.90 21.89 6.42
C SER A 4 8.16 20.42 6.01
N ARG A 5 8.66 20.18 4.79
CA ARG A 5 9.03 18.86 4.29
C ARG A 5 9.95 18.08 5.26
N ARG A 6 10.83 18.79 5.98
CA ARG A 6 11.73 18.20 6.97
C ARG A 6 11.00 17.70 8.22
N GLN A 7 9.96 18.40 8.69
CA GLN A 7 9.17 17.95 9.84
C GLN A 7 8.34 16.70 9.51
N ARG A 8 7.78 16.62 8.29
CA ARG A 8 7.07 15.41 7.84
C ARG A 8 8.00 14.19 7.74
N GLN A 9 9.23 14.37 7.27
CA GLN A 9 10.23 13.28 7.23
C GLN A 9 10.72 12.86 8.62
N MET A 10 10.80 13.77 9.58
CA MET A 10 11.17 13.44 10.96
C MET A 10 10.11 12.58 11.65
N CYS A 11 8.82 12.89 11.52
CA CYS A 11 7.75 12.08 12.09
C CYS A 11 7.75 10.63 11.56
N ILE A 12 7.96 10.44 10.25
CA ILE A 12 8.06 9.11 9.63
C ILE A 12 9.31 8.36 10.13
N ARG A 13 10.44 9.06 10.27
CA ARG A 13 11.72 8.45 10.66
C ARG A 13 11.76 8.01 12.12
N ASP A 14 11.15 8.75 13.02
CA ASP A 14 11.06 8.40 14.44
C ASP A 14 10.07 7.26 14.69
N SER A 15 8.96 7.22 13.96
CA SER A 15 8.03 6.09 13.98
C SER A 15 8.71 4.80 13.48
N LEU A 16 9.53 4.88 12.43
CA LEU A 16 10.31 3.73 11.93
C LEU A 16 11.42 3.28 12.89
N LYS A 17 12.04 4.18 13.66
CA LYS A 17 13.04 3.81 14.68
C LYS A 17 12.40 3.08 15.86
N LYS A 18 11.23 3.51 16.33
CA LYS A 18 10.47 2.80 17.39
C LYS A 18 9.99 1.43 16.91
N ALA A 19 9.61 1.28 15.64
CA ALA A 19 9.18 0.01 15.06
C ALA A 19 10.29 -1.07 15.05
N LYS A 20 11.57 -0.69 15.03
CA LYS A 20 12.70 -1.65 15.09
C LYS A 20 12.85 -2.33 16.44
N THR A 21 12.27 -1.80 17.51
CA THR A 21 12.41 -2.33 18.88
C THR A 21 11.33 -3.36 19.24
N ILE A 22 10.29 -3.53 18.40
CA ILE A 22 9.21 -4.49 18.65
C ILE A 22 9.50 -5.77 17.85
N LYS A 23 9.89 -6.86 18.54
CA LYS A 23 10.04 -8.18 17.90
C LYS A 23 8.69 -8.62 17.33
N PRO A 24 8.60 -8.96 16.02
CA PRO A 24 7.34 -9.39 15.41
C PRO A 24 6.92 -10.76 15.99
N GLN A 25 5.75 -10.82 16.60
CA GLN A 25 5.09 -12.07 16.94
C GLN A 25 4.60 -12.78 15.66
N ARG A 26 4.77 -14.12 15.58
CA ARG A 26 4.66 -14.94 14.37
C ARG A 26 3.23 -15.27 13.89
N SER A 27 2.18 -14.71 14.41
CA SER A 27 0.81 -15.03 14.00
C SER A 27 0.35 -14.18 12.81
N THR A 28 -0.53 -14.74 11.96
CA THR A 28 -1.16 -14.07 10.81
C THR A 28 -1.91 -12.80 11.23
N ARG A 29 -2.52 -12.80 12.42
CA ARG A 29 -3.18 -11.65 13.06
C ARG A 29 -2.23 -10.45 13.25
N VAL A 30 -0.95 -10.69 13.50
CA VAL A 30 0.06 -9.64 13.74
C VAL A 30 0.58 -9.03 12.43
N ARG A 31 0.43 -9.71 11.30
CA ARG A 31 0.78 -9.16 9.98
C ARG A 31 -0.32 -8.31 9.37
N GLU A 32 -1.57 -8.59 9.71
CA GLU A 32 -2.68 -7.68 9.43
C GLU A 32 -2.68 -6.63 10.53
N ALA A 33 -2.79 -5.38 10.24
CA ALA A 33 -2.84 -4.32 11.26
C ALA A 33 -1.56 -4.13 12.10
N TYR A 34 -0.40 -4.14 11.47
CA TYR A 34 0.88 -3.93 12.19
C TYR A 34 0.98 -2.56 12.88
N PHE A 35 0.10 -1.62 12.59
CA PHE A 35 -0.01 -0.34 13.29
C PHE A 35 -0.98 -0.34 14.48
N LEU A 36 -1.72 -1.43 14.73
CA LEU A 36 -2.79 -1.45 15.72
C LEU A 36 -2.28 -1.14 17.14
N LYS A 37 -1.13 -1.67 17.54
CA LYS A 37 -0.50 -1.37 18.83
C LYS A 37 -0.16 0.11 19.01
N TYR A 38 0.17 0.80 17.91
CA TYR A 38 0.41 2.25 17.96
C TYR A 38 -0.92 3.02 18.01
N ALA A 39 -1.93 2.51 17.32
CA ALA A 39 -3.27 3.06 17.33
C ALA A 39 -3.88 3.02 18.73
N GLU A 40 -3.77 1.90 19.44
CA GLU A 40 -4.20 1.75 20.83
C GLU A 40 -3.57 2.83 21.73
N ALA A 41 -2.24 2.98 21.68
CA ALA A 41 -1.53 3.99 22.47
C ALA A 41 -1.89 5.44 22.09
N ILE A 42 -2.26 5.69 20.85
CA ILE A 42 -2.74 7.01 20.40
C ILE A 42 -4.17 7.24 20.86
N LYS A 43 -5.03 6.22 20.78
CA LYS A 43 -6.44 6.29 21.17
C LYS A 43 -6.60 6.65 22.63
N ASP A 44 -5.69 6.22 23.50
CA ASP A 44 -5.69 6.54 24.92
C ASP A 44 -5.50 8.04 25.21
N VAL A 45 -4.96 8.81 24.28
CA VAL A 45 -4.62 10.23 24.48
C VAL A 45 -5.40 11.20 23.59
N ILE A 46 -6.24 10.68 22.68
CA ILE A 46 -7.06 11.50 21.79
C ILE A 46 -8.54 11.24 21.98
N SER A 47 -9.38 12.28 21.76
CA SER A 47 -10.84 12.19 21.80
C SER A 47 -11.51 12.18 20.42
N ILE A 48 -10.72 12.37 19.35
CA ILE A 48 -11.22 12.38 17.98
C ILE A 48 -11.21 10.95 17.37
N PRO A 49 -12.07 10.68 16.38
CA PRO A 49 -12.03 9.40 15.66
C PRO A 49 -10.68 9.12 15.02
N LEU A 50 -10.19 7.89 15.16
CA LEU A 50 -8.92 7.43 14.65
C LEU A 50 -9.11 6.47 13.48
N ALA A 51 -8.55 6.81 12.31
CA ALA A 51 -8.47 5.92 11.17
C ALA A 51 -7.12 5.21 11.11
N VAL A 52 -7.13 3.90 10.93
CA VAL A 52 -5.91 3.10 10.81
C VAL A 52 -5.84 2.43 9.44
N THR A 53 -4.73 2.65 8.74
CA THR A 53 -4.44 2.01 7.44
C THR A 53 -3.15 1.21 7.57
N GLY A 54 -3.15 -0.03 7.10
CA GLY A 54 -1.95 -0.84 6.99
C GLY A 54 -2.17 -2.32 7.28
N GLY A 55 -1.94 -3.15 6.27
CA GLY A 55 -1.92 -4.60 6.39
C GLY A 55 -3.28 -5.30 6.45
N PHE A 56 -4.37 -4.59 6.65
CA PHE A 56 -5.71 -5.21 6.68
C PHE A 56 -6.04 -5.91 5.38
N ARG A 57 -6.56 -7.15 5.51
CA ARG A 57 -6.99 -8.00 4.39
C ARG A 57 -8.28 -8.75 4.70
N SER A 58 -8.47 -9.25 5.92
CA SER A 58 -9.62 -10.07 6.30
C SER A 58 -10.70 -9.27 7.02
N ALA A 59 -11.97 -9.62 6.78
CA ALA A 59 -13.11 -9.07 7.51
C ALA A 59 -12.97 -9.32 9.02
N GLU A 60 -12.48 -10.52 9.41
CA GLU A 60 -12.24 -10.84 10.82
C GLU A 60 -11.23 -9.89 11.46
N GLY A 61 -10.08 -9.66 10.81
CA GLY A 61 -9.05 -8.76 11.33
C GLY A 61 -9.54 -7.33 11.47
N MET A 62 -10.34 -6.83 10.52
CA MET A 62 -10.94 -5.50 10.54
C MET A 62 -11.98 -5.39 11.67
N ASN A 63 -12.88 -6.37 11.79
CA ASN A 63 -13.89 -6.38 12.85
C ASN A 63 -13.25 -6.43 14.24
N ASN A 64 -12.23 -7.26 14.43
CA ASN A 64 -11.50 -7.33 15.69
C ASN A 64 -10.86 -5.99 16.07
N ALA A 65 -10.28 -5.27 15.09
CA ALA A 65 -9.68 -3.96 15.32
C ALA A 65 -10.72 -2.89 15.74
N LEU A 66 -11.89 -2.89 15.11
CA LEU A 66 -12.99 -2.00 15.45
C LEU A 66 -13.59 -2.34 16.82
N GLN A 67 -13.85 -3.63 17.06
CA GLN A 67 -14.47 -4.10 18.33
C GLN A 67 -13.55 -3.91 19.53
N SER A 68 -12.24 -3.98 19.36
CA SER A 68 -11.28 -3.70 20.44
C SER A 68 -11.20 -2.22 20.82
N GLY A 69 -11.81 -1.33 20.03
CA GLY A 69 -11.71 0.11 20.24
C GLY A 69 -10.35 0.71 19.87
N ALA A 70 -9.45 -0.07 19.27
CA ALA A 70 -8.13 0.40 18.84
C ALA A 70 -8.20 1.44 17.72
N CYS A 71 -9.26 1.40 16.92
CA CYS A 71 -9.55 2.40 15.89
C CYS A 71 -11.05 2.51 15.63
N ASP A 72 -11.46 3.61 15.01
CA ASP A 72 -12.87 3.85 14.65
C ASP A 72 -13.13 3.61 13.17
N VAL A 73 -12.09 3.72 12.34
CA VAL A 73 -12.18 3.58 10.87
C VAL A 73 -11.03 2.74 10.34
N ILE A 74 -11.34 1.82 9.44
CA ILE A 74 -10.33 1.02 8.72
C ILE A 74 -10.05 1.63 7.35
N GLY A 75 -8.78 1.89 7.05
CA GLY A 75 -8.32 2.32 5.74
C GLY A 75 -7.75 1.15 4.93
N LEU A 76 -8.20 1.02 3.69
CA LEU A 76 -7.68 0.06 2.71
C LEU A 76 -6.97 0.82 1.58
N GLY A 77 -5.79 0.36 1.20
CA GLY A 77 -5.04 0.90 0.06
C GLY A 77 -4.93 -0.13 -1.07
N ARG A 78 -3.88 -0.96 -1.03
CA ARG A 78 -3.60 -1.94 -2.10
C ARG A 78 -4.77 -2.85 -2.50
N PRO A 79 -5.65 -3.33 -1.59
CA PRO A 79 -6.80 -4.11 -2.00
C PRO A 79 -7.71 -3.38 -3.00
N LEU A 80 -7.92 -2.09 -2.82
CA LEU A 80 -8.78 -1.29 -3.71
C LEU A 80 -8.17 -1.07 -5.10
N CYS A 81 -6.85 -1.19 -5.25
CA CYS A 81 -6.22 -1.10 -6.58
C CYS A 81 -6.54 -2.32 -7.46
N SER A 82 -6.72 -3.48 -6.85
CA SER A 82 -6.95 -4.75 -7.55
C SER A 82 -8.40 -5.21 -7.51
N GLU A 83 -9.12 -4.82 -6.48
CA GLU A 83 -10.52 -5.17 -6.23
C GLU A 83 -11.28 -3.92 -5.73
N PRO A 84 -11.69 -3.00 -6.61
CA PRO A 84 -12.38 -1.75 -6.20
C PRO A 84 -13.62 -2.00 -5.34
N ASP A 85 -14.29 -3.12 -5.54
CA ASP A 85 -15.55 -3.53 -4.90
C ASP A 85 -15.34 -4.35 -3.61
N ILE A 86 -14.10 -4.52 -3.19
CA ILE A 86 -13.74 -5.43 -2.08
C ILE A 86 -14.44 -5.08 -0.78
N VAL A 87 -14.67 -3.80 -0.49
CA VAL A 87 -15.35 -3.37 0.74
C VAL A 87 -16.77 -3.91 0.79
N ASN A 88 -17.54 -3.76 -0.29
CA ASN A 88 -18.89 -4.28 -0.39
C ASN A 88 -18.93 -5.80 -0.24
N LYS A 89 -17.98 -6.50 -0.86
CA LYS A 89 -17.87 -7.97 -0.79
C LYS A 89 -17.49 -8.48 0.60
N LEU A 90 -16.69 -7.72 1.35
CA LEU A 90 -16.35 -8.05 2.75
C LEU A 90 -17.53 -7.81 3.69
N ILE A 91 -18.27 -6.70 3.48
CA ILE A 91 -19.45 -6.36 4.31
C ILE A 91 -20.60 -7.34 4.04
N SER A 92 -20.86 -7.70 2.78
CA SER A 92 -21.90 -8.68 2.41
C SER A 92 -21.58 -10.12 2.80
N GLY A 93 -20.32 -10.41 3.14
CA GLY A 93 -19.86 -11.78 3.43
C GLY A 93 -19.58 -12.61 2.17
N GLU A 94 -19.68 -12.04 0.97
CA GLU A 94 -19.33 -12.71 -0.29
C GLU A 94 -17.84 -13.12 -0.30
N LYS A 95 -16.97 -12.27 0.26
CA LYS A 95 -15.57 -12.60 0.51
C LYS A 95 -15.23 -12.47 1.99
N LYS A 96 -14.34 -13.32 2.46
CA LYS A 96 -13.78 -13.27 3.82
C LYS A 96 -12.52 -12.42 3.91
N SER A 97 -11.82 -12.29 2.78
CA SER A 97 -10.57 -11.49 2.71
C SER A 97 -10.30 -11.02 1.29
N ALA A 98 -9.56 -9.91 1.18
CA ALA A 98 -9.03 -9.42 -0.08
C ALA A 98 -7.89 -10.32 -0.59
N THR A 99 -7.72 -10.37 -1.91
CA THR A 99 -6.65 -11.14 -2.55
C THR A 99 -5.28 -10.48 -2.30
N LEU A 100 -4.28 -11.29 -2.02
CA LEU A 100 -2.89 -10.86 -1.78
C LEU A 100 -2.08 -10.89 -3.08
N TYR A 101 -2.41 -10.00 -4.01
CA TYR A 101 -1.69 -9.91 -5.30
C TYR A 101 -0.20 -9.67 -5.13
N GLU A 102 0.23 -8.98 -4.08
CA GLU A 102 1.64 -8.73 -3.79
C GLU A 102 2.49 -9.99 -3.60
N ASN A 103 1.87 -11.11 -3.25
CA ASN A 103 2.57 -12.40 -3.14
C ASN A 103 2.69 -13.13 -4.48
N MET A 104 1.94 -12.69 -5.49
CA MET A 104 1.88 -13.32 -6.82
C MET A 104 2.65 -12.50 -7.86
N LEU A 105 2.92 -11.21 -7.55
CA LEU A 105 3.56 -10.28 -8.47
C LEU A 105 5.07 -10.31 -8.28
N GLU A 106 5.77 -10.94 -9.22
CA GLU A 106 7.24 -10.95 -9.30
C GLU A 106 7.72 -10.83 -10.74
N PHE A 107 8.97 -10.39 -10.95
CA PHE A 107 9.55 -10.28 -12.30
C PHE A 107 9.75 -11.64 -12.96
N GLY A 108 9.96 -12.68 -12.18
CA GLY A 108 10.19 -14.04 -12.63
C GLY A 108 10.65 -14.94 -11.48
N PRO A 109 10.85 -16.22 -11.78
CA PRO A 109 11.20 -17.19 -10.75
C PRO A 109 12.63 -17.02 -10.23
N TRP A 110 12.92 -17.62 -9.09
CA TRP A 110 14.22 -17.79 -8.46
C TRP A 110 14.99 -16.46 -8.31
N ILE A 111 16.06 -16.22 -9.11
CA ILE A 111 16.92 -15.03 -8.98
C ILE A 111 16.14 -13.73 -9.26
N LEU A 112 15.11 -13.77 -10.06
CA LEU A 112 14.27 -12.62 -10.40
C LEU A 112 13.07 -12.44 -9.47
N GLY A 113 12.82 -13.40 -8.58
CA GLY A 113 11.65 -13.44 -7.72
C GLY A 113 11.73 -12.56 -6.47
N LEU A 114 10.64 -12.58 -5.70
CA LEU A 114 10.50 -11.87 -4.44
C LEU A 114 11.52 -12.30 -3.39
N ASN A 115 11.93 -13.58 -3.42
CA ASN A 115 12.88 -14.18 -2.51
C ASN A 115 14.30 -14.27 -3.10
N SER A 116 14.60 -13.49 -4.13
CA SER A 116 15.92 -13.45 -4.76
C SER A 116 17.05 -13.30 -3.73
N PRO A 117 18.18 -13.99 -3.86
CA PRO A 117 19.37 -13.77 -3.03
C PRO A 117 19.94 -12.36 -3.24
N ILE A 118 19.68 -11.73 -4.38
CA ILE A 118 20.16 -10.40 -4.74
C ILE A 118 19.24 -9.34 -4.12
N SER A 119 19.77 -8.53 -3.20
CA SER A 119 18.97 -7.51 -2.48
C SER A 119 18.37 -6.45 -3.41
N LEU A 120 19.09 -6.06 -4.46
CA LEU A 120 18.62 -5.14 -5.50
C LEU A 120 17.38 -5.69 -6.22
N MET A 121 17.36 -6.98 -6.53
CA MET A 121 16.24 -7.62 -7.20
C MET A 121 15.00 -7.67 -6.30
N ARG A 122 15.18 -7.97 -5.01
CA ARG A 122 14.08 -7.89 -4.03
C ARG A 122 13.52 -6.48 -3.90
N SER A 123 14.37 -5.47 -3.88
CA SER A 123 13.95 -4.06 -3.81
C SER A 123 13.18 -3.64 -5.06
N ASN A 124 13.68 -4.02 -6.25
CA ASN A 124 13.03 -3.72 -7.51
C ASN A 124 11.66 -4.41 -7.65
N ASN A 125 11.53 -5.67 -7.21
CA ASN A 125 10.24 -6.35 -7.17
C ASN A 125 9.22 -5.58 -6.31
N LYS A 126 9.62 -5.14 -5.10
CA LYS A 126 8.75 -4.37 -4.21
C LYS A 126 8.36 -3.00 -4.80
N ALA A 127 9.31 -2.31 -5.43
CA ALA A 127 9.03 -1.04 -6.10
C ALA A 127 8.07 -1.25 -7.29
N ALA A 128 8.30 -2.27 -8.09
CA ALA A 128 7.47 -2.59 -9.23
C ALA A 128 6.02 -2.95 -8.86
N GLN A 129 5.79 -3.55 -7.67
CA GLN A 129 4.45 -3.78 -7.16
C GLN A 129 3.67 -2.48 -6.92
N VAL A 130 4.36 -1.40 -6.51
CA VAL A 130 3.74 -0.07 -6.39
C VAL A 130 3.33 0.45 -7.77
N TYR A 131 4.19 0.28 -8.77
CA TYR A 131 3.88 0.69 -10.15
C TYR A 131 2.74 -0.13 -10.75
N TRP A 132 2.67 -1.43 -10.44
CA TRP A 132 1.55 -2.27 -10.83
C TRP A 132 0.22 -1.75 -10.24
N CYS A 133 0.17 -1.46 -8.95
CA CYS A 133 -1.00 -0.85 -8.31
C CYS A 133 -1.37 0.49 -8.97
N TYR A 134 -0.38 1.32 -9.27
CA TYR A 134 -0.61 2.61 -9.93
C TYR A 134 -1.21 2.45 -11.33
N ARG A 135 -0.76 1.43 -12.11
CA ARG A 135 -1.36 1.10 -13.41
C ARG A 135 -2.83 0.68 -13.29
N GLN A 136 -3.20 -0.05 -12.25
CA GLN A 136 -4.61 -0.41 -12.00
C GLN A 136 -5.44 0.83 -11.68
N ILE A 137 -4.93 1.75 -10.83
CA ILE A 137 -5.62 3.01 -10.51
C ILE A 137 -5.87 3.84 -11.78
N LEU A 138 -4.88 3.96 -12.66
CA LEU A 138 -5.05 4.68 -13.93
C LEU A 138 -6.11 4.02 -14.81
N LYS A 139 -6.13 2.69 -14.92
CA LYS A 139 -7.19 1.98 -15.66
C LYS A 139 -8.58 2.26 -15.09
N ILE A 140 -8.74 2.22 -13.77
CA ILE A 140 -10.01 2.54 -13.11
C ILE A 140 -10.41 3.99 -13.40
N ALA A 141 -9.46 4.93 -13.34
CA ALA A 141 -9.72 6.34 -13.65
C ALA A 141 -10.18 6.57 -15.09
N ASP A 142 -9.68 5.74 -16.02
CA ASP A 142 -10.10 5.75 -17.44
C ASP A 142 -11.42 4.97 -17.69
N GLY A 143 -12.12 4.52 -16.65
CA GLY A 143 -13.37 3.76 -16.74
C GLY A 143 -13.19 2.31 -17.17
N ASN A 144 -11.98 1.77 -17.15
CA ASN A 144 -11.70 0.39 -17.50
C ASN A 144 -11.66 -0.53 -16.27
N GLU A 145 -11.86 -1.82 -16.49
CA GLU A 145 -11.67 -2.82 -15.45
C GLU A 145 -10.19 -3.02 -15.10
N VAL A 146 -9.94 -3.49 -13.88
CA VAL A 146 -8.61 -3.87 -13.41
C VAL A 146 -8.05 -5.03 -14.25
N ASP A 147 -6.77 -4.96 -14.56
CA ASP A 147 -6.07 -6.00 -15.32
C ASP A 147 -5.17 -6.81 -14.39
N THR A 148 -5.75 -7.81 -13.77
CA THR A 148 -5.02 -8.71 -12.86
C THR A 148 -4.01 -9.60 -13.58
N LYS A 149 -4.08 -9.69 -14.93
CA LYS A 149 -3.12 -10.44 -15.77
C LYS A 149 -1.91 -9.60 -16.18
N LEU A 150 -1.91 -8.30 -15.88
CA LEU A 150 -0.78 -7.42 -16.17
C LEU A 150 0.47 -7.93 -15.45
N GLY A 151 1.50 -8.31 -16.22
CA GLY A 151 2.78 -8.76 -15.66
C GLY A 151 3.54 -7.62 -14.98
N LEU A 152 4.24 -7.94 -13.88
CA LEU A 152 4.97 -6.95 -13.08
C LEU A 152 6.05 -6.22 -13.88
N PHE A 153 6.81 -6.95 -14.72
CA PHE A 153 7.85 -6.36 -15.56
C PHE A 153 7.28 -5.36 -16.58
N LYS A 154 6.13 -5.69 -17.18
CA LYS A 154 5.45 -4.77 -18.08
C LYS A 154 4.99 -3.50 -17.36
N ALA A 155 4.38 -3.65 -16.17
CA ALA A 155 3.95 -2.51 -15.36
C ALA A 155 5.13 -1.59 -14.99
N PHE A 156 6.28 -2.18 -14.68
CA PHE A 156 7.53 -1.47 -14.40
C PHE A 156 8.01 -0.65 -15.60
N LEU A 157 8.12 -1.27 -16.78
CA LEU A 157 8.57 -0.58 -18.00
C LEU A 157 7.59 0.52 -18.44
N ASP A 158 6.30 0.24 -18.41
CA ASP A 158 5.26 1.21 -18.78
C ASP A 158 5.30 2.44 -17.85
N HIS A 159 5.56 2.25 -16.55
CA HIS A 159 5.72 3.37 -15.62
C HIS A 159 6.86 4.30 -16.02
N PHE A 160 8.05 3.77 -16.27
CA PHE A 160 9.21 4.59 -16.65
C PHE A 160 9.03 5.30 -17.98
N ARG A 161 8.36 4.64 -18.93
CA ARG A 161 8.06 5.26 -20.24
C ARG A 161 7.11 6.46 -20.06
N ASP A 162 6.05 6.29 -19.27
CA ASP A 162 5.06 7.33 -19.03
C ASP A 162 5.65 8.48 -18.19
N ASP A 163 6.46 8.18 -17.18
CA ASP A 163 7.15 9.19 -16.37
C ASP A 163 8.12 10.02 -17.22
N SER A 164 8.88 9.37 -18.10
CA SER A 164 9.76 10.06 -19.06
C SER A 164 8.98 10.97 -20.02
N ALA A 165 7.84 10.50 -20.55
CA ALA A 165 7.00 11.28 -21.44
C ALA A 165 6.37 12.49 -20.72
N ASN A 166 5.87 12.28 -19.50
CA ASN A 166 5.28 13.34 -18.67
C ASN A 166 6.34 14.37 -18.24
N SER A 167 7.54 13.93 -17.91
CA SER A 167 8.66 14.83 -17.59
C SER A 167 9.01 15.76 -18.76
N LYS A 168 8.98 15.22 -20.00
CA LYS A 168 9.22 16.05 -21.21
C LYS A 168 8.11 17.07 -21.42
N LYS A 169 6.83 16.67 -21.26
CA LYS A 169 5.67 17.58 -21.36
C LYS A 169 5.76 18.69 -20.32
N TYR A 170 6.10 18.34 -19.07
CA TYR A 170 6.24 19.28 -17.97
C TYR A 170 7.35 20.30 -18.24
N LYS A 171 8.51 19.85 -18.73
CA LYS A 171 9.60 20.75 -19.10
C LYS A 171 9.25 21.68 -20.27
N ALA A 172 8.51 21.20 -21.27
CA ALA A 172 8.03 22.02 -22.37
C ALA A 172 7.07 23.11 -21.86
N PHE A 173 6.09 22.73 -21.02
CA PHE A 173 5.15 23.67 -20.42
C PHE A 173 5.84 24.83 -19.68
N TRP A 174 6.87 24.57 -18.89
CA TRP A 174 7.60 25.62 -18.17
C TRP A 174 8.45 26.50 -19.09
N LYS A 175 8.93 25.93 -20.20
CA LYS A 175 9.69 26.70 -21.20
C LYS A 175 8.83 27.70 -21.96
N ASP A 176 7.55 27.43 -22.12
CA ASP A 176 6.59 28.30 -22.81
C ASP A 176 6.06 29.43 -21.88
N LEU A 177 6.40 29.41 -20.60
CA LEU A 177 6.02 30.43 -19.60
C LEU A 177 7.16 31.43 -19.29
N ASP A 178 8.41 31.14 -19.69
CA ASP A 178 9.59 32.03 -19.62
C ASP A 178 9.74 32.83 -20.94
#